data_46db751cf4cf49f235917c61a74e1435
#
_entry.id   46db751cf4cf49f235917c61a74e1435
#
_cell.length_a   1.000
_cell.length_b   1.000
_cell.length_c   1.000
_cell.angle_alpha   90.00
_cell.angle_beta   90.00
_cell.angle_gamma   90.00
#
_symmetry.space_group_name_H-M   'P 1'
#
loop_
_entity.id
_entity.type
_entity.pdbx_description
1 polymer ?
#
loop_
_entity_poly.entity_id
_entity_poly.type
_entity_poly.pdbx_seq_one_letter_code
_entity_poly.pdbx_strand_id
1 'polypeptide(L)'
;MEKYVVKKFVVRIMCILICIGITMSMPACSSESKNEKYTIYYTNSSKDKLVGSTCMLDTSMSVEDKVRTLLDNMGVRSSSKDEYIIKPDNVNLLESSVKGKTASLNYTTTYKQMPSQVELLYRAAVVKTLTQLDDISYVHFYVDGKEALYEDGSVMGMFKSSDFTNSDNDIRQMDWRNVQLFYADESGTRLVKVKEMLAYNKNMPIERMVVQRLISGPT
;
A
#
# COMPACT_ATOMS: atom_id res chain seq x y z
N MET A 1 65.05 -15.18 -46.14
CA MET A 1 64.67 -14.38 -44.94
C MET A 1 63.30 -13.65 -45.05
N GLU A 2 62.95 -13.21 -46.22
CA GLU A 2 61.70 -12.44 -46.48
C GLU A 2 60.42 -13.23 -46.20
N LYS A 3 60.35 -14.49 -46.61
CA LYS A 3 59.11 -15.31 -46.39
C LYS A 3 58.73 -15.56 -44.90
N TYR A 4 59.73 -15.47 -44.02
CA TYR A 4 59.53 -15.70 -42.60
C TYR A 4 58.97 -14.45 -41.87
N VAL A 5 59.37 -13.28 -42.34
CA VAL A 5 58.89 -11.98 -41.81
C VAL A 5 57.42 -11.75 -42.19
N VAL A 6 57.06 -12.03 -43.44
CA VAL A 6 55.72 -11.89 -43.98
C VAL A 6 54.73 -12.85 -43.22
N LYS A 7 55.14 -14.09 -42.95
CA LYS A 7 54.34 -15.07 -42.25
C LYS A 7 54.05 -14.64 -40.79
N LYS A 8 55.05 -14.07 -40.10
CA LYS A 8 54.88 -13.51 -38.77
C LYS A 8 53.93 -12.28 -38.72
N PHE A 9 53.99 -11.46 -39.76
CA PHE A 9 53.16 -10.27 -39.88
C PHE A 9 51.71 -10.62 -40.16
N VAL A 10 51.43 -11.57 -41.01
CA VAL A 10 50.09 -12.07 -41.34
C VAL A 10 49.44 -12.73 -40.13
N VAL A 11 50.20 -13.54 -39.35
CA VAL A 11 49.67 -14.17 -38.12
C VAL A 11 49.35 -13.13 -37.05
N ARG A 12 50.15 -12.06 -36.91
CA ARG A 12 49.85 -10.96 -35.97
C ARG A 12 48.60 -10.18 -36.35
N ILE A 13 48.41 -9.89 -37.65
CA ILE A 13 47.20 -9.19 -38.14
C ILE A 13 45.96 -10.09 -37.94
N MET A 14 46.07 -11.40 -38.16
CA MET A 14 44.98 -12.34 -37.98
C MET A 14 44.58 -12.49 -36.50
N CYS A 15 45.57 -12.48 -35.58
CA CYS A 15 45.27 -12.46 -34.13
C CYS A 15 44.58 -11.16 -33.67
N ILE A 16 44.96 -10.01 -34.23
CA ILE A 16 44.37 -8.70 -33.93
C ILE A 16 42.89 -8.67 -34.43
N LEU A 17 42.65 -9.19 -35.63
CA LEU A 17 41.27 -9.28 -36.17
C LEU A 17 40.37 -10.24 -35.39
N ILE A 18 40.91 -11.33 -34.84
CA ILE A 18 40.17 -12.26 -33.98
C ILE A 18 39.83 -11.62 -32.60
N CYS A 19 40.78 -10.84 -32.05
CA CYS A 19 40.52 -10.11 -30.79
C CYS A 19 39.50 -8.99 -30.94
N ILE A 20 39.38 -8.35 -32.09
CA ILE A 20 38.38 -7.30 -32.37
C ILE A 20 36.99 -7.91 -32.59
N GLY A 21 36.91 -9.15 -33.12
CA GLY A 21 35.64 -9.86 -33.34
C GLY A 21 34.94 -10.36 -32.05
N ILE A 22 35.68 -10.51 -30.94
CA ILE A 22 35.14 -11.04 -29.69
C ILE A 22 34.54 -9.94 -28.78
N THR A 23 34.83 -8.66 -29.05
CA THR A 23 34.31 -7.56 -28.19
C THR A 23 32.94 -7.02 -28.57
N MET A 24 32.27 -7.55 -29.61
CA MET A 24 30.96 -7.03 -30.07
C MET A 24 29.74 -7.92 -29.78
N SER A 25 29.85 -8.91 -28.94
CA SER A 25 28.65 -9.71 -28.55
C SER A 25 28.44 -9.74 -27.05
N MET A 26 28.35 -8.56 -26.43
CA MET A 26 27.60 -8.40 -25.21
C MET A 26 26.13 -8.16 -25.64
N PRO A 27 25.20 -9.10 -25.40
CA PRO A 27 23.83 -8.71 -25.45
C PRO A 27 23.66 -7.69 -24.33
N ALA A 28 23.47 -6.44 -24.67
CA ALA A 28 22.90 -5.47 -23.76
C ALA A 28 21.48 -5.98 -23.46
N CYS A 29 21.32 -6.75 -22.39
CA CYS A 29 20.04 -6.91 -21.74
C CYS A 29 19.63 -5.53 -21.25
N SER A 30 19.07 -4.72 -22.13
CA SER A 30 18.16 -3.66 -21.72
C SER A 30 16.95 -4.39 -21.18
N SER A 31 16.91 -4.64 -19.88
CA SER A 31 15.64 -4.91 -19.20
C SER A 31 14.80 -3.66 -19.46
N GLU A 32 13.88 -3.74 -20.42
CA GLU A 32 12.82 -2.77 -20.55
C GLU A 32 12.10 -2.78 -19.20
N SER A 33 12.38 -1.77 -18.38
CA SER A 33 11.64 -1.60 -17.12
C SER A 33 10.20 -1.29 -17.52
N LYS A 34 9.34 -2.28 -17.38
CA LYS A 34 7.92 -2.09 -17.59
C LYS A 34 7.38 -1.38 -16.35
N ASN A 35 6.91 -0.15 -16.55
CA ASN A 35 6.25 0.60 -15.50
C ASN A 35 4.77 0.28 -15.47
N GLU A 36 4.24 0.08 -14.29
CA GLU A 36 2.83 -0.11 -14.02
C GLU A 36 2.26 1.09 -13.28
N LYS A 37 1.01 1.41 -13.61
CA LYS A 37 0.32 2.59 -13.10
C LYS A 37 -0.48 2.25 -11.85
N TYR A 38 -0.22 2.98 -10.76
CA TYR A 38 -0.96 2.94 -9.51
C TYR A 38 -1.55 4.30 -9.18
N THR A 39 -2.57 4.32 -8.34
CA THR A 39 -3.17 5.55 -7.82
C THR A 39 -2.75 5.73 -6.36
N ILE A 40 -2.08 6.82 -6.04
CA ILE A 40 -1.87 7.28 -4.67
C ILE A 40 -2.91 8.33 -4.31
N TYR A 41 -3.27 8.42 -3.04
CA TYR A 41 -4.36 9.28 -2.62
C TYR A 41 -3.87 10.41 -1.71
N TYR A 42 -4.30 11.61 -2.08
CA TYR A 42 -4.19 12.87 -1.35
C TYR A 42 -5.56 13.28 -0.83
N THR A 43 -5.63 14.43 -0.15
CA THR A 43 -6.90 15.06 0.18
C THR A 43 -7.08 16.38 -0.60
N ASN A 44 -8.32 16.83 -0.75
CA ASN A 44 -8.64 18.14 -1.29
C ASN A 44 -8.36 19.26 -0.26
N SER A 45 -8.53 20.52 -0.67
CA SER A 45 -8.33 21.70 0.19
C SER A 45 -9.23 21.71 1.43
N SER A 46 -10.44 21.17 1.33
CA SER A 46 -11.40 21.07 2.45
C SER A 46 -11.09 19.92 3.41
N LYS A 47 -10.14 19.05 3.07
CA LYS A 47 -9.77 17.84 3.85
C LYS A 47 -10.96 16.92 4.15
N ASP A 48 -11.85 16.78 3.19
CA ASP A 48 -13.06 15.94 3.33
C ASP A 48 -13.20 14.87 2.24
N LYS A 49 -12.29 14.87 1.23
CA LYS A 49 -12.32 13.92 0.11
C LYS A 49 -10.93 13.42 -0.24
N LEU A 50 -10.86 12.19 -0.71
CA LEU A 50 -9.67 11.65 -1.34
C LEU A 50 -9.58 12.08 -2.81
N VAL A 51 -8.39 12.51 -3.21
CA VAL A 51 -8.02 12.87 -4.58
C VAL A 51 -6.94 11.92 -5.06
N GLY A 52 -7.21 11.20 -6.15
CA GLY A 52 -6.27 10.24 -6.71
C GLY A 52 -5.24 10.90 -7.63
N SER A 53 -3.98 10.55 -7.45
CA SER A 53 -2.86 10.96 -8.32
C SER A 53 -2.13 9.72 -8.85
N THR A 54 -1.56 9.84 -10.05
CA THR A 54 -0.87 8.72 -10.70
C THR A 54 0.55 8.56 -10.17
N CYS A 55 0.91 7.34 -9.80
CA CYS A 55 2.26 6.91 -9.48
C CYS A 55 2.66 5.76 -10.41
N MET A 56 3.86 5.82 -10.99
CA MET A 56 4.42 4.76 -11.85
C MET A 56 5.47 3.99 -11.07
N LEU A 57 5.34 2.67 -11.01
CA LEU A 57 6.32 1.78 -10.39
C LEU A 57 6.86 0.77 -11.40
N ASP A 58 8.12 0.42 -11.23
CA ASP A 58 8.73 -0.66 -11.98
C ASP A 58 8.13 -2.01 -11.57
N THR A 59 7.70 -2.80 -12.55
CA THR A 59 7.11 -4.12 -12.31
C THR A 59 8.09 -5.11 -11.68
N SER A 60 9.40 -4.88 -11.83
CA SER A 60 10.46 -5.74 -11.26
C SER A 60 10.68 -5.54 -9.76
N MET A 61 10.10 -4.49 -9.17
CA MET A 61 10.20 -4.24 -7.72
C MET A 61 9.54 -5.35 -6.91
N SER A 62 10.12 -5.68 -5.75
CA SER A 62 9.47 -6.54 -4.77
C SER A 62 8.17 -5.90 -4.26
N VAL A 63 7.25 -6.71 -3.74
CA VAL A 63 6.00 -6.17 -3.17
C VAL A 63 6.27 -5.25 -1.99
N GLU A 64 7.26 -5.56 -1.17
CA GLU A 64 7.69 -4.74 -0.03
C GLU A 64 8.21 -3.38 -0.49
N ASP A 65 9.03 -3.34 -1.55
CA ASP A 65 9.55 -2.11 -2.13
C ASP A 65 8.44 -1.27 -2.78
N LYS A 66 7.47 -1.92 -3.47
CA LYS A 66 6.29 -1.25 -4.00
C LYS A 66 5.47 -0.60 -2.88
N VAL A 67 5.21 -1.34 -1.79
CA VAL A 67 4.50 -0.81 -0.60
C VAL A 67 5.21 0.42 -0.06
N ARG A 68 6.51 0.32 0.19
CA ARG A 68 7.31 1.44 0.73
C ARG A 68 7.27 2.64 -0.20
N THR A 69 7.53 2.43 -1.50
CA THR A 69 7.55 3.52 -2.49
C THR A 69 6.20 4.21 -2.62
N LEU A 70 5.08 3.46 -2.59
CA LEU A 70 3.74 4.05 -2.62
C LEU A 70 3.47 4.90 -1.38
N LEU A 71 3.82 4.41 -0.18
CA LEU A 71 3.65 5.15 1.07
C LEU A 71 4.54 6.40 1.13
N ASP A 72 5.79 6.31 0.67
CA ASP A 72 6.70 7.45 0.60
C ASP A 72 6.17 8.52 -0.35
N ASN A 73 5.68 8.12 -1.53
CA ASN A 73 5.09 9.05 -2.50
C ASN A 73 3.82 9.76 -1.99
N MET A 74 3.01 9.09 -1.15
CA MET A 74 1.86 9.74 -0.48
C MET A 74 2.30 10.84 0.50
N GLY A 75 3.54 10.80 0.98
CA GLY A 75 4.15 11.81 1.86
C GLY A 75 4.83 12.95 1.10
N VAL A 76 4.94 12.88 -0.23
CA VAL A 76 5.56 13.91 -1.04
C VAL A 76 4.50 14.91 -1.52
N ARG A 77 4.82 16.21 -1.47
CA ARG A 77 3.91 17.25 -1.95
C ARG A 77 3.68 17.09 -3.45
N SER A 78 2.41 17.00 -3.84
CA SER A 78 2.03 17.00 -5.25
C SER A 78 2.29 18.36 -5.92
N SER A 79 2.52 18.34 -7.21
CA SER A 79 2.55 19.55 -8.05
C SER A 79 1.17 20.09 -8.38
N SER A 80 0.11 19.33 -8.15
CA SER A 80 -1.28 19.73 -8.37
C SER A 80 -1.76 20.65 -7.26
N LYS A 81 -2.56 21.67 -7.64
CA LYS A 81 -3.08 22.66 -6.68
C LYS A 81 -4.13 22.11 -5.71
N ASP A 82 -4.77 21.00 -6.06
CA ASP A 82 -5.88 20.43 -5.29
C ASP A 82 -5.50 19.14 -4.55
N GLU A 83 -4.21 18.82 -4.49
CA GLU A 83 -3.69 17.62 -3.84
C GLU A 83 -2.86 18.00 -2.61
N TYR A 84 -3.36 17.64 -1.43
CA TYR A 84 -2.74 17.94 -0.14
C TYR A 84 -2.38 16.65 0.58
N ILE A 85 -1.21 16.60 1.21
CA ILE A 85 -0.78 15.48 2.05
C ILE A 85 -1.75 15.32 3.21
N ILE A 86 -2.17 14.08 3.48
CA ILE A 86 -3.11 13.76 4.56
C ILE A 86 -2.33 13.52 5.86
N LYS A 87 -1.23 12.76 5.77
CA LYS A 87 -0.43 12.36 6.92
C LYS A 87 0.25 13.56 7.57
N PRO A 88 0.08 13.78 8.89
CA PRO A 88 0.85 14.79 9.60
C PRO A 88 2.36 14.46 9.61
N ASP A 89 3.21 15.50 9.60
CA ASP A 89 4.66 15.35 9.51
C ASP A 89 5.26 14.58 10.70
N ASN A 90 4.63 14.64 11.87
CA ASN A 90 5.07 13.96 13.09
C ASN A 90 4.66 12.48 13.16
N VAL A 91 3.86 11.99 12.22
CA VAL A 91 3.44 10.59 12.14
C VAL A 91 4.39 9.85 11.21
N ASN A 92 5.19 8.95 11.76
CA ASN A 92 6.19 8.20 11.01
C ASN A 92 5.87 6.71 10.97
N LEU A 93 6.09 6.10 9.80
CA LEU A 93 6.11 4.66 9.64
C LEU A 93 7.43 4.13 10.20
N LEU A 94 7.37 3.24 11.18
CA LEU A 94 8.53 2.56 11.77
C LEU A 94 8.95 1.36 10.94
N GLU A 95 7.96 0.59 10.50
CA GLU A 95 8.18 -0.66 9.78
C GLU A 95 6.99 -0.97 8.87
N SER A 96 7.27 -1.59 7.73
CA SER A 96 6.26 -2.21 6.87
C SER A 96 6.70 -3.62 6.49
N SER A 97 5.76 -4.55 6.47
CA SER A 97 6.00 -5.93 6.05
C SER A 97 4.80 -6.49 5.31
N VAL A 98 5.03 -7.46 4.44
CA VAL A 98 3.96 -8.17 3.74
C VAL A 98 4.03 -9.65 4.10
N LYS A 99 2.92 -10.20 4.56
CA LYS A 99 2.81 -11.62 4.87
C LYS A 99 1.50 -12.18 4.30
N GLY A 100 1.64 -13.16 3.43
CA GLY A 100 0.49 -13.62 2.65
C GLY A 100 -0.05 -12.46 1.80
N LYS A 101 -1.34 -12.13 1.95
CA LYS A 101 -1.98 -11.01 1.27
C LYS A 101 -2.25 -9.81 2.19
N THR A 102 -1.50 -9.70 3.27
CA THR A 102 -1.68 -8.63 4.26
C THR A 102 -0.43 -7.77 4.35
N ALA A 103 -0.57 -6.47 4.14
CA ALA A 103 0.44 -5.48 4.46
C ALA A 103 0.26 -5.01 5.91
N SER A 104 1.28 -5.21 6.75
CA SER A 104 1.32 -4.75 8.14
C SER A 104 2.14 -3.48 8.23
N LEU A 105 1.56 -2.41 8.79
CA LEU A 105 2.17 -1.09 8.88
C LEU A 105 2.25 -0.67 10.34
N ASN A 106 3.47 -0.49 10.85
CA ASN A 106 3.73 -0.08 12.22
C ASN A 106 4.14 1.39 12.28
N TYR A 107 3.38 2.20 12.99
CA TYR A 107 3.58 3.63 13.11
C TYR A 107 4.09 4.03 14.50
N THR A 108 4.64 5.24 14.60
CA THR A 108 4.96 5.89 15.87
C THR A 108 3.70 6.14 16.71
N THR A 109 3.86 6.30 18.03
CA THR A 109 2.76 6.60 18.97
C THR A 109 2.01 7.87 18.61
N THR A 110 2.62 8.78 17.85
CA THR A 110 1.99 10.01 17.33
C THR A 110 0.83 9.73 16.38
N TYR A 111 0.72 8.51 15.82
CA TYR A 111 -0.45 8.08 15.04
C TYR A 111 -1.76 8.27 15.82
N LYS A 112 -1.76 7.94 17.13
CA LYS A 112 -2.93 8.09 18.01
C LYS A 112 -3.34 9.54 18.28
N GLN A 113 -2.47 10.49 17.93
CA GLN A 113 -2.72 11.93 18.13
C GLN A 113 -3.37 12.58 16.91
N MET A 114 -3.54 11.84 15.81
CA MET A 114 -4.27 12.36 14.65
C MET A 114 -5.72 12.65 15.03
N PRO A 115 -6.28 13.80 14.59
CA PRO A 115 -7.72 13.99 14.66
C PRO A 115 -8.46 12.87 13.93
N SER A 116 -9.55 12.36 14.48
CA SER A 116 -10.28 11.18 13.96
C SER A 116 -10.64 11.29 12.47
N GLN A 117 -10.99 12.48 12.01
CA GLN A 117 -11.25 12.74 10.59
C GLN A 117 -10.01 12.57 9.72
N VAL A 118 -8.85 13.07 10.18
CA VAL A 118 -7.57 12.94 9.45
C VAL A 118 -7.10 11.50 9.43
N GLU A 119 -7.22 10.81 10.57
CA GLU A 119 -6.89 9.39 10.71
C GLU A 119 -7.71 8.54 9.73
N LEU A 120 -9.02 8.75 9.69
CA LEU A 120 -9.92 8.04 8.78
C LEU A 120 -9.53 8.24 7.31
N LEU A 121 -9.27 9.51 6.90
CA LEU A 121 -8.82 9.82 5.54
C LEU A 121 -7.49 9.14 5.23
N TYR A 122 -6.54 9.24 6.14
CA TYR A 122 -5.22 8.66 5.95
C TYR A 122 -5.31 7.15 5.82
N ARG A 123 -6.03 6.49 6.71
CA ARG A 123 -6.26 5.05 6.66
C ARG A 123 -6.94 4.62 5.36
N ALA A 124 -8.00 5.32 4.95
CA ALA A 124 -8.68 5.04 3.69
C ALA A 124 -7.75 5.23 2.48
N ALA A 125 -6.93 6.29 2.47
CA ALA A 125 -5.94 6.55 1.43
C ALA A 125 -4.90 5.42 1.34
N VAL A 126 -4.34 5.02 2.47
CA VAL A 126 -3.35 3.93 2.55
C VAL A 126 -3.94 2.62 2.06
N VAL A 127 -5.12 2.23 2.56
CA VAL A 127 -5.77 0.97 2.18
C VAL A 127 -6.10 0.97 0.69
N LYS A 128 -6.70 2.04 0.15
CA LYS A 128 -7.03 2.15 -1.27
C LYS A 128 -5.77 2.14 -2.16
N THR A 129 -4.68 2.70 -1.69
CA THR A 129 -3.40 2.70 -2.42
C THR A 129 -2.80 1.31 -2.45
N LEU A 130 -2.66 0.65 -1.31
CA LEU A 130 -1.93 -0.61 -1.22
C LEU A 130 -2.69 -1.82 -1.77
N THR A 131 -4.02 -1.83 -1.62
CA THR A 131 -4.86 -2.93 -2.14
C THR A 131 -5.05 -2.90 -3.67
N GLN A 132 -4.39 -2.01 -4.39
CA GLN A 132 -4.23 -2.09 -5.85
C GLN A 132 -3.13 -3.09 -6.26
N LEU A 133 -2.22 -3.43 -5.35
CA LEU A 133 -1.23 -4.47 -5.59
C LEU A 133 -1.91 -5.83 -5.52
N ASP A 134 -1.71 -6.67 -6.53
CA ASP A 134 -2.33 -8.02 -6.62
C ASP A 134 -1.97 -8.92 -5.42
N ASP A 135 -0.82 -8.65 -4.80
CA ASP A 135 -0.31 -9.37 -3.64
C ASP A 135 -0.92 -8.87 -2.32
N ILE A 136 -1.72 -7.80 -2.32
CA ILE A 136 -2.28 -7.21 -1.09
C ILE A 136 -3.79 -7.12 -1.16
N SER A 137 -4.45 -7.86 -0.28
CA SER A 137 -5.91 -7.80 -0.09
C SER A 137 -6.31 -7.04 1.16
N TYR A 138 -5.42 -7.00 2.16
CA TYR A 138 -5.67 -6.40 3.46
C TYR A 138 -4.52 -5.52 3.92
N VAL A 139 -4.83 -4.51 4.71
CA VAL A 139 -3.86 -3.67 5.42
C VAL A 139 -4.17 -3.73 6.91
N HIS A 140 -3.15 -3.99 7.73
CA HIS A 140 -3.24 -4.02 9.18
C HIS A 140 -2.37 -2.93 9.78
N PHE A 141 -2.92 -2.15 10.70
CA PHE A 141 -2.25 -1.01 11.33
C PHE A 141 -1.79 -1.38 12.73
N TYR A 142 -0.55 -1.02 13.02
CA TYR A 142 0.08 -1.15 14.33
C TYR A 142 0.60 0.20 14.78
N VAL A 143 0.66 0.41 16.08
CA VAL A 143 1.25 1.58 16.71
C VAL A 143 2.20 1.12 17.80
N ASP A 144 3.48 1.43 17.62
CA ASP A 144 4.56 1.01 18.54
C ASP A 144 4.55 -0.51 18.82
N GLY A 145 4.39 -1.29 17.72
CA GLY A 145 4.39 -2.75 17.75
C GLY A 145 3.13 -3.40 18.31
N LYS A 146 2.10 -2.62 18.65
CA LYS A 146 0.80 -3.11 19.14
C LYS A 146 -0.27 -2.82 18.11
N GLU A 147 -1.32 -3.63 18.06
CA GLU A 147 -2.46 -3.38 17.19
C GLU A 147 -3.03 -1.97 17.42
N ALA A 148 -3.34 -1.29 16.31
CA ALA A 148 -3.97 0.01 16.38
C ALA A 148 -5.37 -0.11 16.99
N LEU A 149 -5.73 0.85 17.83
CA LEU A 149 -7.01 0.88 18.53
C LEU A 149 -7.80 2.11 18.10
N TYR A 150 -9.12 1.97 18.06
CA TYR A 150 -10.05 3.09 18.03
C TYR A 150 -10.06 3.85 19.35
N GLU A 151 -10.70 5.02 19.37
CA GLU A 151 -10.82 5.88 20.57
C GLU A 151 -11.51 5.16 21.75
N ASP A 152 -12.39 4.21 21.48
CA ASP A 152 -13.08 3.41 22.50
C ASP A 152 -12.25 2.22 23.03
N GLY A 153 -11.02 2.07 22.52
CA GLY A 153 -10.09 1.00 22.89
C GLY A 153 -10.31 -0.32 22.16
N SER A 154 -11.26 -0.41 21.25
CA SER A 154 -11.45 -1.61 20.41
C SER A 154 -10.35 -1.69 19.35
N VAL A 155 -9.97 -2.93 18.96
CA VAL A 155 -8.95 -3.18 17.94
C VAL A 155 -9.48 -2.78 16.57
N MET A 156 -8.65 -2.07 15.78
CA MET A 156 -9.04 -1.66 14.42
C MET A 156 -9.13 -2.85 13.46
N GLY A 157 -8.30 -3.88 13.65
CA GLY A 157 -8.24 -5.04 12.77
C GLY A 157 -7.66 -4.77 11.39
N MET A 158 -7.99 -5.63 10.43
CA MET A 158 -7.54 -5.53 9.04
C MET A 158 -8.60 -4.85 8.16
N PHE A 159 -8.10 -4.04 7.22
CA PHE A 159 -8.94 -3.30 6.27
C PHE A 159 -8.69 -3.74 4.84
N LYS A 160 -9.75 -3.72 4.03
CA LYS A 160 -9.72 -3.90 2.58
C LYS A 160 -10.37 -2.70 1.88
N SER A 161 -10.10 -2.52 0.60
CA SER A 161 -10.61 -1.38 -0.17
C SER A 161 -12.14 -1.21 -0.09
N SER A 162 -12.89 -2.31 -0.03
CA SER A 162 -14.35 -2.27 0.05
C SER A 162 -14.91 -1.77 1.38
N ASP A 163 -14.08 -1.65 2.42
CA ASP A 163 -14.49 -1.07 3.69
C ASP A 163 -14.63 0.47 3.59
N PHE A 164 -14.00 1.04 2.55
CA PHE A 164 -14.07 2.45 2.20
C PHE A 164 -14.81 2.58 0.87
N THR A 165 -16.13 2.70 0.91
CA THR A 165 -17.00 2.63 -0.27
C THR A 165 -16.66 3.66 -1.36
N ASN A 166 -16.82 3.21 -2.63
CA ASN A 166 -16.37 3.95 -3.82
C ASN A 166 -17.29 5.10 -4.24
N SER A 167 -18.50 5.16 -3.73
CA SER A 167 -19.45 6.18 -4.20
C SER A 167 -18.99 7.57 -3.87
N ASP A 168 -18.14 7.69 -2.84
CA ASP A 168 -17.67 9.00 -2.45
C ASP A 168 -16.40 8.86 -1.63
N ASN A 169 -15.33 9.32 -2.18
CA ASN A 169 -14.15 9.70 -1.43
C ASN A 169 -14.50 10.79 -0.38
N ASP A 170 -15.77 10.95 -0.08
CA ASP A 170 -16.33 11.99 0.78
C ASP A 170 -16.62 11.39 2.16
N ILE A 171 -15.73 11.64 3.10
CA ILE A 171 -15.87 11.21 4.50
C ILE A 171 -17.07 11.84 5.20
N ARG A 172 -17.63 12.92 4.72
CA ARG A 172 -18.86 13.50 5.30
C ARG A 172 -20.03 12.53 5.28
N GLN A 173 -19.97 11.53 4.42
CA GLN A 173 -20.95 10.46 4.31
C GLN A 173 -20.63 9.24 5.19
N MET A 174 -19.45 9.19 5.78
CA MET A 174 -19.10 8.15 6.75
C MET A 174 -19.61 8.54 8.13
N ASP A 175 -20.19 7.58 8.81
CA ASP A 175 -20.55 7.69 10.22
C ASP A 175 -19.96 6.52 10.99
N TRP A 176 -19.76 6.69 12.28
CA TRP A 176 -19.18 5.69 13.16
C TRP A 176 -20.23 5.30 14.19
N ARG A 177 -20.44 4.00 14.32
CA ARG A 177 -21.39 3.47 15.32
C ARG A 177 -20.75 2.39 16.15
N ASN A 178 -20.85 2.55 17.45
CA ASN A 178 -20.58 1.47 18.39
C ASN A 178 -21.69 0.45 18.25
N VAL A 179 -21.34 -0.74 17.80
CA VAL A 179 -22.28 -1.86 17.70
C VAL A 179 -21.88 -2.94 18.69
N GLN A 180 -22.90 -3.66 19.19
CA GLN A 180 -22.70 -4.84 20.01
C GLN A 180 -23.08 -6.05 19.18
N LEU A 181 -22.09 -6.84 18.83
CA LEU A 181 -22.27 -8.07 18.07
C LEU A 181 -22.18 -9.27 19.02
N PHE A 182 -22.86 -10.34 18.67
CA PHE A 182 -22.83 -11.57 19.42
C PHE A 182 -22.38 -12.69 18.51
N TYR A 183 -21.29 -13.36 18.88
CA TYR A 183 -20.73 -14.49 18.17
C TYR A 183 -20.83 -15.74 19.03
N ALA A 184 -20.92 -16.90 18.40
CA ALA A 184 -20.79 -18.15 19.13
C ALA A 184 -19.37 -18.27 19.71
N ASP A 185 -19.26 -18.82 20.92
CA ASP A 185 -17.97 -19.23 21.46
C ASP A 185 -17.41 -20.44 20.67
N GLU A 186 -16.17 -20.85 20.97
CA GLU A 186 -15.52 -21.98 20.30
C GLU A 186 -16.32 -23.30 20.39
N SER A 187 -17.14 -23.45 21.43
CA SER A 187 -18.00 -24.62 21.62
C SER A 187 -19.35 -24.52 20.89
N GLY A 188 -19.69 -23.36 20.37
CA GLY A 188 -20.98 -23.08 19.73
C GLY A 188 -22.18 -23.08 20.69
N THR A 189 -21.94 -23.12 22.00
CA THR A 189 -23.01 -23.25 23.01
C THR A 189 -23.43 -21.95 23.67
N ARG A 190 -22.59 -20.90 23.53
CA ARG A 190 -22.85 -19.59 24.16
C ARG A 190 -22.58 -18.46 23.18
N LEU A 191 -23.28 -17.34 23.39
CA LEU A 191 -23.00 -16.10 22.67
C LEU A 191 -22.02 -15.24 23.47
N VAL A 192 -20.92 -14.87 22.83
CA VAL A 192 -19.96 -13.93 23.35
C VAL A 192 -20.24 -12.56 22.76
N LYS A 193 -20.33 -11.57 23.62
CA LYS A 193 -20.59 -10.18 23.26
C LYS A 193 -19.29 -9.49 22.88
N VAL A 194 -19.25 -8.94 21.67
CA VAL A 194 -18.14 -8.13 21.15
C VAL A 194 -18.67 -6.72 20.88
N LYS A 195 -17.93 -5.72 21.37
CA LYS A 195 -18.21 -4.31 21.07
C LYS A 195 -17.22 -3.86 20.00
N GLU A 196 -17.73 -3.39 18.90
CA GLU A 196 -16.92 -2.88 17.79
C GLU A 196 -17.44 -1.51 17.34
N MET A 197 -16.52 -0.63 16.94
CA MET A 197 -16.85 0.61 16.26
C MET A 197 -16.81 0.34 14.76
N LEU A 198 -17.95 0.44 14.09
CA LEU A 198 -18.05 0.23 12.66
C LEU A 198 -18.24 1.56 11.94
N ALA A 199 -17.38 1.78 10.93
CA ALA A 199 -17.57 2.85 9.96
C ALA A 199 -18.60 2.42 8.92
N TYR A 200 -19.58 3.23 8.64
CA TYR A 200 -20.54 2.95 7.58
C TYR A 200 -20.90 4.21 6.80
N ASN A 201 -21.28 4.01 5.55
CA ASN A 201 -21.78 5.11 4.72
C ASN A 201 -23.25 5.38 5.12
N LYS A 202 -23.57 6.64 5.43
CA LYS A 202 -24.93 7.09 5.81
C LYS A 202 -26.01 6.77 4.77
N ASN A 203 -25.59 6.60 3.51
CA ASN A 203 -26.49 6.22 2.42
C ASN A 203 -26.78 4.71 2.37
N MET A 204 -26.14 3.92 3.24
CA MET A 204 -26.34 2.48 3.34
C MET A 204 -27.05 2.14 4.67
N PRO A 205 -28.05 1.26 4.67
CA PRO A 205 -28.65 0.78 5.91
C PRO A 205 -27.58 0.16 6.82
N ILE A 206 -27.53 0.60 8.08
CA ILE A 206 -26.55 0.12 9.07
C ILE A 206 -26.67 -1.40 9.27
N GLU A 207 -27.87 -1.95 9.12
CA GLU A 207 -28.17 -3.37 9.26
C GLU A 207 -27.37 -4.21 8.25
N ARG A 208 -27.21 -3.70 7.03
CA ARG A 208 -26.43 -4.40 6.00
C ARG A 208 -24.98 -4.57 6.42
N MET A 209 -24.38 -3.54 7.01
CA MET A 209 -23.02 -3.58 7.47
C MET A 209 -22.86 -4.48 8.70
N VAL A 210 -23.79 -4.41 9.64
CA VAL A 210 -23.83 -5.30 10.82
C VAL A 210 -23.91 -6.76 10.38
N VAL A 211 -24.76 -7.09 9.41
CA VAL A 211 -24.86 -8.45 8.87
C VAL A 211 -23.57 -8.89 8.18
N GLN A 212 -22.96 -8.02 7.38
CA GLN A 212 -21.67 -8.32 6.74
C GLN A 212 -20.58 -8.59 7.79
N ARG A 213 -20.56 -7.79 8.87
CA ARG A 213 -19.60 -7.97 9.96
C ARG A 213 -19.80 -9.29 10.71
N LEU A 214 -21.05 -9.65 11.00
CA LEU A 214 -21.39 -10.93 11.62
C LEU A 214 -20.96 -12.13 10.76
N ILE A 215 -21.13 -12.04 9.44
CA ILE A 215 -20.70 -13.10 8.49
C ILE A 215 -19.18 -13.22 8.44
N SER A 216 -18.47 -12.12 8.58
CA SER A 216 -16.99 -12.11 8.56
C SER A 216 -16.35 -12.70 9.82
N GLY A 217 -17.16 -12.87 10.89
CA GLY A 217 -16.68 -13.40 12.18
C GLY A 217 -15.93 -12.35 13.03
N PRO A 218 -15.63 -12.68 14.29
CA PRO A 218 -14.81 -11.83 15.15
C PRO A 218 -13.37 -11.80 14.60
N THR A 219 -12.73 -10.63 14.69
CA THR A 219 -11.30 -10.45 14.37
C THR A 219 -10.43 -10.82 15.54
#